data_fb18ea7d1e5d7dcdc1eb966c8411d012
#
_entry.id   fb18ea7d1e5d7dcdc1eb966c8411d012
#
_cell.length_a   1.000
_cell.length_b   1.000
_cell.length_c   1.000
_cell.angle_alpha   90.00
_cell.angle_beta   90.00
_cell.angle_gamma   90.00
#
_symmetry.space_group_name_H-M   'P 1'
#
loop_
_entity.id
_entity.type
_entity.pdbx_description
1 polymer ?
#
loop_
_entity_poly.entity_id
_entity_poly.type
_entity_poly.pdbx_seq_one_letter_code
_entity_poly.pdbx_strand_id
1 'polypeptide(L)'
;MTISVARGVVMPRHLAIGGAHRHAAGMATIAIYSLKGGVGKTTLAVNLAWCSATRSARRTILWDLDPQAASSFLLHGTAGRDQAQAMFSRDISVAKRAQPTPVAKLDLITADASLRGLDQLFHTLDKKKRLGKLIGALTDYDRVLLDCPPGLTETADQVMRAADLIVVPVIPSPLSQRAYEEVIRHLGGKVPVLPVHAMVDRRRRLHADALAANPDWPVIPMSSVIEAMTVQRAAVGAFAPRSTAAAAFDQLWRTIEHRLAAGSAAD
;
A
#
# COMPACT_ATOMS: atom_id res chain seq x y z
N MET A 1 32.90 20.41 -15.29
CA MET A 1 32.71 18.98 -14.97
C MET A 1 31.25 18.66 -15.15
N THR A 2 30.91 18.17 -16.33
CA THR A 2 29.51 18.00 -16.81
C THR A 2 29.06 16.63 -16.38
N ILE A 3 28.12 16.58 -15.41
CA ILE A 3 27.50 15.31 -14.98
C ILE A 3 26.48 14.93 -16.07
N SER A 4 26.79 13.88 -16.82
CA SER A 4 25.90 13.27 -17.78
C SER A 4 24.69 12.67 -17.07
N VAL A 5 23.52 13.23 -17.30
CA VAL A 5 22.23 12.68 -16.84
C VAL A 5 21.93 11.47 -17.71
N ALA A 6 21.91 10.30 -17.11
CA ALA A 6 21.56 9.05 -17.76
C ALA A 6 20.15 9.14 -18.39
N ARG A 7 20.08 8.76 -19.67
CA ARG A 7 18.86 8.70 -20.49
C ARG A 7 17.78 7.87 -19.82
N GLY A 8 16.54 8.40 -19.82
CA GLY A 8 15.37 7.77 -19.26
C GLY A 8 15.17 6.35 -19.80
N VAL A 9 14.87 5.44 -18.87
CA VAL A 9 14.40 4.09 -19.18
C VAL A 9 13.01 4.24 -19.80
N VAL A 10 12.91 4.04 -21.10
CA VAL A 10 11.64 3.94 -21.83
C VAL A 10 10.97 2.65 -21.37
N MET A 11 9.82 2.77 -20.71
CA MET A 11 8.99 1.64 -20.31
C MET A 11 8.51 0.89 -21.57
N PRO A 12 8.65 -0.45 -21.65
CA PRO A 12 8.01 -1.22 -22.70
C PRO A 12 6.49 -1.17 -22.49
N ARG A 13 5.77 -0.80 -23.55
CA ARG A 13 4.31 -0.92 -23.65
C ARG A 13 3.96 -2.41 -23.74
N HIS A 14 3.00 -2.82 -22.89
CA HIS A 14 2.35 -4.15 -22.88
C HIS A 14 3.25 -5.34 -22.48
N LEU A 15 3.21 -5.66 -21.19
CA LEU A 15 3.49 -7.03 -20.72
C LEU A 15 2.19 -7.65 -20.25
N ALA A 16 1.86 -8.78 -20.85
CA ALA A 16 0.72 -9.61 -20.52
C ALA A 16 0.80 -10.04 -19.05
N ILE A 17 -0.32 -9.91 -18.36
CA ILE A 17 -0.49 -10.22 -16.93
C ILE A 17 -0.53 -11.74 -16.80
N GLY A 18 0.54 -12.34 -16.31
CA GLY A 18 0.57 -13.73 -15.90
C GLY A 18 0.35 -13.83 -14.40
N GLY A 19 -0.74 -14.45 -13.97
CA GLY A 19 -0.90 -14.98 -12.62
C GLY A 19 -1.73 -14.17 -11.62
N ALA A 20 -2.83 -13.55 -12.03
CA ALA A 20 -3.83 -13.05 -11.10
C ALA A 20 -4.42 -14.22 -10.30
N HIS A 21 -4.30 -14.21 -8.97
CA HIS A 21 -5.16 -15.01 -8.13
C HIS A 21 -6.59 -14.52 -8.37
N ARG A 22 -7.47 -15.37 -8.93
CA ARG A 22 -8.89 -15.05 -9.09
C ARG A 22 -9.49 -14.90 -7.68
N HIS A 23 -9.57 -13.67 -7.20
CA HIS A 23 -10.40 -13.28 -6.08
C HIS A 23 -11.88 -13.39 -6.50
N ALA A 24 -12.82 -13.43 -5.54
CA ALA A 24 -14.24 -13.36 -5.84
C ALA A 24 -14.49 -12.16 -6.78
N ALA A 25 -15.37 -12.33 -7.77
CA ALA A 25 -15.60 -11.33 -8.82
C ALA A 25 -15.82 -9.94 -8.21
N GLY A 26 -14.90 -9.02 -8.48
CA GLY A 26 -14.94 -7.62 -7.99
C GLY A 26 -14.02 -7.26 -6.83
N MET A 27 -13.41 -8.23 -6.10
CA MET A 27 -12.44 -7.93 -5.05
C MET A 27 -11.07 -7.60 -5.66
N ALA A 28 -10.39 -6.57 -5.12
CA ALA A 28 -9.01 -6.27 -5.48
C ALA A 28 -8.15 -6.01 -4.24
N THR A 29 -6.89 -6.50 -4.30
CA THR A 29 -5.88 -6.34 -3.26
C THR A 29 -4.84 -5.31 -3.68
N ILE A 30 -4.68 -4.26 -2.89
CA ILE A 30 -3.73 -3.16 -3.12
C ILE A 30 -2.69 -3.18 -2.01
N ALA A 31 -1.42 -3.40 -2.36
CA ALA A 31 -0.33 -3.33 -1.40
C ALA A 31 0.35 -1.97 -1.44
N ILE A 32 0.59 -1.37 -0.29
CA ILE A 32 1.39 -0.17 -0.14
C ILE A 32 2.76 -0.59 0.37
N TYR A 33 3.76 -0.58 -0.52
CA TYR A 33 5.05 -1.19 -0.26
C TYR A 33 6.23 -0.29 -0.63
N SER A 34 7.30 -0.36 0.13
CA SER A 34 8.61 0.25 -0.18
C SER A 34 9.70 -0.41 0.65
N LEU A 35 10.91 -0.52 0.08
CA LEU A 35 12.10 -0.97 0.80
C LEU A 35 12.48 -0.08 1.96
N LYS A 36 12.17 1.23 1.86
CA LYS A 36 12.58 2.22 2.85
C LYS A 36 11.53 2.45 3.91
N GLY A 37 11.98 2.66 5.13
CA GLY A 37 11.18 3.22 6.21
C GLY A 37 10.96 4.73 6.02
N GLY A 38 9.89 5.28 6.62
CA GLY A 38 9.63 6.72 6.67
C GLY A 38 9.23 7.38 5.35
N VAL A 39 8.84 6.62 4.32
CA VAL A 39 8.44 7.17 3.01
C VAL A 39 6.93 7.44 2.88
N GLY A 40 6.15 7.21 3.94
CA GLY A 40 4.71 7.48 3.96
C GLY A 40 3.83 6.29 3.57
N LYS A 41 4.28 5.03 3.71
CA LYS A 41 3.46 3.83 3.46
C LYS A 41 2.15 3.86 4.24
N THR A 42 2.22 3.93 5.56
CA THR A 42 1.06 3.99 6.45
C THR A 42 0.15 5.17 6.15
N THR A 43 0.74 6.34 5.87
CA THR A 43 -0.01 7.54 5.46
C THR A 43 -0.85 7.27 4.20
N LEU A 44 -0.25 6.65 3.18
CA LEU A 44 -0.98 6.26 1.97
C LEU A 44 -2.04 5.20 2.30
N ALA A 45 -1.69 4.14 3.02
CA ALA A 45 -2.59 3.04 3.33
C ALA A 45 -3.87 3.52 4.01
N VAL A 46 -3.76 4.33 5.05
CA VAL A 46 -4.91 4.87 5.80
C VAL A 46 -5.77 5.80 4.95
N ASN A 47 -5.15 6.73 4.19
CA ASN A 47 -5.92 7.66 3.35
C ASN A 47 -6.58 6.96 2.17
N LEU A 48 -5.91 6.00 1.53
CA LEU A 48 -6.49 5.24 0.42
C LEU A 48 -7.61 4.31 0.89
N ALA A 49 -7.49 3.68 2.06
CA ALA A 49 -8.55 2.90 2.65
C ALA A 49 -9.78 3.77 2.98
N TRP A 50 -9.55 4.97 3.51
CA TRP A 50 -10.62 5.94 3.73
C TRP A 50 -11.28 6.38 2.42
N CYS A 51 -10.51 6.69 1.37
CA CYS A 51 -11.04 7.04 0.06
C CYS A 51 -11.86 5.89 -0.55
N SER A 52 -11.38 4.66 -0.44
CA SER A 52 -12.09 3.48 -0.89
C SER A 52 -13.48 3.37 -0.25
N ALA A 53 -13.54 3.47 1.06
CA ALA A 53 -14.78 3.34 1.82
C ALA A 53 -15.75 4.52 1.60
N THR A 54 -15.23 5.76 1.52
CA THR A 54 -16.07 6.97 1.53
C THR A 54 -16.32 7.57 0.14
N ARG A 55 -15.35 7.50 -0.79
CA ARG A 55 -15.47 8.06 -2.14
C ARG A 55 -16.04 7.07 -3.15
N SER A 56 -15.67 5.81 -3.02
CA SER A 56 -16.15 4.72 -3.89
C SER A 56 -17.21 3.84 -3.22
N ALA A 57 -17.57 4.13 -1.97
CA ALA A 57 -18.51 3.35 -1.17
C ALA A 57 -18.22 1.83 -1.11
N ARG A 58 -16.95 1.43 -1.30
CA ARG A 58 -16.52 0.03 -1.29
C ARG A 58 -16.45 -0.50 0.14
N ARG A 59 -16.87 -1.75 0.36
CA ARG A 59 -16.56 -2.48 1.60
C ARG A 59 -15.05 -2.74 1.59
N THR A 60 -14.36 -2.09 2.48
CA THR A 60 -12.90 -2.02 2.49
C THR A 60 -12.35 -2.60 3.79
N ILE A 61 -11.27 -3.36 3.69
CA ILE A 61 -10.48 -3.75 4.84
C ILE A 61 -9.04 -3.28 4.67
N LEU A 62 -8.50 -2.63 5.70
CA LEU A 62 -7.09 -2.33 5.81
C LEU A 62 -6.44 -3.39 6.72
N TRP A 63 -5.43 -4.06 6.21
CA TRP A 63 -4.64 -5.01 6.98
C TRP A 63 -3.27 -4.43 7.27
N ASP A 64 -3.01 -4.16 8.55
CA ASP A 64 -1.72 -3.68 9.03
C ASP A 64 -0.78 -4.89 9.19
N LEU A 65 0.28 -4.93 8.40
CA LEU A 65 1.31 -5.98 8.40
C LEU A 65 2.63 -5.47 9.02
N ASP A 66 2.70 -4.19 9.42
CA ASP A 66 3.90 -3.62 10.04
C ASP A 66 3.86 -3.84 11.56
N PRO A 67 4.88 -4.49 12.15
CA PRO A 67 4.96 -4.68 13.61
C PRO A 67 4.96 -3.38 14.42
N GLN A 68 5.15 -2.22 13.78
CA GLN A 68 5.00 -0.90 14.43
C GLN A 68 3.54 -0.51 14.66
N ALA A 69 2.58 -1.19 14.01
CA ALA A 69 1.14 -1.01 14.20
C ALA A 69 0.65 0.44 14.00
N ALA A 70 1.24 1.18 13.07
CA ALA A 70 0.93 2.59 12.89
C ALA A 70 -0.46 2.80 12.25
N SER A 71 -0.87 1.99 11.27
CA SER A 71 -2.24 1.99 10.73
C SER A 71 -3.26 1.61 11.81
N SER A 72 -2.92 0.62 12.63
CA SER A 72 -3.74 0.18 13.76
C SER A 72 -3.97 1.31 14.75
N PHE A 73 -2.92 2.06 15.10
CA PHE A 73 -3.04 3.24 15.97
C PHE A 73 -3.91 4.33 15.34
N LEU A 74 -3.69 4.67 14.07
CA LEU A 74 -4.39 5.77 13.37
C LEU A 74 -5.90 5.51 13.22
N LEU A 75 -6.30 4.25 13.09
CA LEU A 75 -7.71 3.86 12.92
C LEU A 75 -8.36 3.32 14.20
N HIS A 76 -7.79 3.64 15.36
CA HIS A 76 -8.33 3.25 16.66
C HIS A 76 -8.44 1.74 16.88
N GLY A 77 -7.64 0.95 16.18
CA GLY A 77 -7.61 -0.50 16.34
C GLY A 77 -7.17 -0.90 17.75
N THR A 78 -7.76 -1.97 18.26
CA THR A 78 -7.36 -2.58 19.52
C THR A 78 -6.51 -3.80 19.22
N ALA A 79 -5.20 -3.67 19.40
CA ALA A 79 -4.28 -4.79 19.22
C ALA A 79 -4.43 -5.77 20.38
N GLY A 80 -4.66 -7.05 20.07
CA GLY A 80 -4.49 -8.14 21.04
C GLY A 80 -2.99 -8.45 21.19
N ARG A 81 -2.60 -9.01 22.34
CA ARG A 81 -1.21 -9.47 22.52
C ARG A 81 -0.99 -10.75 21.70
N ASP A 82 0.09 -10.78 20.89
CA ASP A 82 0.59 -11.96 20.14
C ASP A 82 -0.45 -12.65 19.24
N GLN A 83 -1.42 -11.91 18.73
CA GLN A 83 -2.51 -12.46 17.92
C GLN A 83 -2.29 -12.32 16.42
N ALA A 84 -1.53 -11.31 15.97
CA ALA A 84 -1.36 -11.04 14.56
C ALA A 84 -0.59 -12.17 13.85
N GLN A 85 0.50 -12.69 14.41
CA GLN A 85 1.24 -13.83 13.86
C GLN A 85 0.43 -15.13 13.87
N ALA A 86 -0.42 -15.33 14.89
CA ALA A 86 -1.22 -16.55 15.04
C ALA A 86 -2.18 -16.78 13.86
N MET A 87 -2.62 -15.73 13.14
CA MET A 87 -3.42 -15.85 11.92
C MET A 87 -2.70 -16.60 10.79
N PHE A 88 -1.38 -16.50 10.75
CA PHE A 88 -0.56 -17.16 9.73
C PHE A 88 -0.18 -18.60 10.08
N SER A 89 -0.07 -18.92 11.37
CA SER A 89 0.34 -20.25 11.87
C SER A 89 -0.84 -21.19 12.11
N ARG A 90 -2.00 -20.67 12.49
CA ARG A 90 -3.20 -21.45 12.85
C ARG A 90 -4.30 -21.28 11.80
N ASP A 91 -5.26 -22.21 11.75
CA ASP A 91 -6.47 -22.10 10.92
C ASP A 91 -7.53 -21.20 11.59
N ILE A 92 -7.13 -19.98 11.94
CA ILE A 92 -8.04 -18.95 12.46
C ILE A 92 -8.65 -18.22 11.26
N SER A 93 -9.97 -18.07 11.26
CA SER A 93 -10.66 -17.27 10.25
C SER A 93 -10.19 -15.81 10.35
N VAL A 94 -9.55 -15.33 9.30
CA VAL A 94 -9.06 -13.94 9.20
C VAL A 94 -10.21 -12.93 9.28
N ALA A 95 -11.38 -13.26 8.73
CA ALA A 95 -12.57 -12.42 8.79
C ALA A 95 -13.04 -12.15 10.24
N LYS A 96 -12.83 -13.09 11.17
CA LYS A 96 -13.16 -12.89 12.60
C LYS A 96 -12.19 -11.94 13.30
N ARG A 97 -11.11 -11.53 12.66
CA ARG A 97 -10.14 -10.55 13.18
C ARG A 97 -10.38 -9.15 12.67
N ALA A 98 -11.27 -8.98 11.72
CA ALA A 98 -11.69 -7.67 11.26
C ALA A 98 -12.39 -6.93 12.41
N GLN A 99 -11.94 -5.70 12.67
CA GLN A 99 -12.50 -4.79 13.65
C GLN A 99 -13.11 -3.60 12.92
N PRO A 100 -14.32 -3.16 13.28
CA PRO A 100 -14.90 -1.96 12.73
C PRO A 100 -14.05 -0.73 13.12
N THR A 101 -13.94 0.22 12.20
CA THR A 101 -13.33 1.51 12.46
C THR A 101 -14.40 2.60 12.63
N PRO A 102 -14.06 3.83 13.08
CA PRO A 102 -14.98 4.94 13.07
C PRO A 102 -15.48 5.34 11.66
N VAL A 103 -14.88 4.79 10.60
CA VAL A 103 -15.25 5.08 9.20
C VAL A 103 -16.18 4.00 8.68
N ALA A 104 -17.40 4.38 8.27
CA ALA A 104 -18.35 3.44 7.71
C ALA A 104 -17.76 2.68 6.51
N LYS A 105 -18.01 1.37 6.41
CA LYS A 105 -17.49 0.46 5.37
C LYS A 105 -15.97 0.25 5.38
N LEU A 106 -15.27 0.68 6.42
CA LEU A 106 -13.84 0.44 6.61
C LEU A 106 -13.62 -0.39 7.87
N ASP A 107 -13.17 -1.61 7.70
CA ASP A 107 -12.70 -2.47 8.78
C ASP A 107 -11.17 -2.54 8.78
N LEU A 108 -10.62 -2.99 9.91
CA LEU A 108 -9.18 -3.07 10.16
C LEU A 108 -8.80 -4.45 10.70
N ILE A 109 -7.76 -5.05 10.15
CA ILE A 109 -7.01 -6.12 10.82
C ILE A 109 -5.76 -5.51 11.42
N THR A 110 -5.66 -5.55 12.75
CA THR A 110 -4.60 -4.90 13.50
C THR A 110 -3.30 -5.68 13.48
N ALA A 111 -2.17 -4.96 13.49
CA ALA A 111 -0.85 -5.48 13.77
C ALA A 111 -0.57 -5.52 15.28
N ASP A 112 0.39 -6.34 15.66
CA ASP A 112 1.05 -6.31 16.95
C ASP A 112 2.53 -6.73 16.85
N ALA A 113 3.26 -6.69 17.96
CA ALA A 113 4.70 -6.97 17.97
C ALA A 113 5.06 -8.41 17.53
N SER A 114 4.11 -9.35 17.54
CA SER A 114 4.34 -10.73 17.11
C SER A 114 4.69 -10.85 15.62
N LEU A 115 4.30 -9.87 14.80
CA LEU A 115 4.64 -9.82 13.38
C LEU A 115 6.16 -9.71 13.11
N ARG A 116 6.98 -9.36 14.11
CA ARG A 116 8.46 -9.39 13.98
C ARG A 116 9.00 -10.76 13.64
N GLY A 117 8.31 -11.82 14.05
CA GLY A 117 8.65 -13.21 13.74
C GLY A 117 8.03 -13.75 12.46
N LEU A 118 7.31 -12.92 11.69
CA LEU A 118 6.52 -13.38 10.55
C LEU A 118 7.39 -13.95 9.41
N ASP A 119 8.52 -13.31 9.13
CA ASP A 119 9.45 -13.79 8.10
C ASP A 119 10.00 -15.18 8.42
N GLN A 120 10.40 -15.40 9.67
CA GLN A 120 10.86 -16.71 10.14
C GLN A 120 9.73 -17.76 10.08
N LEU A 121 8.51 -17.35 10.42
CA LEU A 121 7.34 -18.22 10.31
C LEU A 121 7.07 -18.64 8.86
N PHE A 122 7.09 -17.73 7.91
CA PHE A 122 6.89 -18.06 6.50
C PHE A 122 7.98 -18.98 5.96
N HIS A 123 9.23 -18.73 6.34
CA HIS A 123 10.36 -19.60 5.98
C HIS A 123 10.16 -21.03 6.52
N THR A 124 9.76 -21.17 7.79
CA THR A 124 9.55 -22.48 8.44
C THR A 124 8.35 -23.24 7.85
N LEU A 125 7.29 -22.53 7.47
CA LEU A 125 6.07 -23.16 6.98
C LEU A 125 6.16 -23.60 5.50
N ASP A 126 7.17 -23.15 4.75
CA ASP A 126 7.30 -23.31 3.27
C ASP A 126 5.99 -23.01 2.51
N LYS A 127 5.20 -22.08 3.02
CA LYS A 127 3.87 -21.76 2.49
C LYS A 127 3.89 -20.45 1.71
N LYS A 128 4.49 -20.47 0.51
CA LYS A 128 4.64 -19.31 -0.40
C LYS A 128 3.35 -18.57 -0.81
N LYS A 129 2.17 -19.10 -0.45
CA LYS A 129 0.85 -18.54 -0.81
C LYS A 129 -0.06 -18.34 0.42
N ARG A 130 0.50 -18.29 1.64
CA ARG A 130 -0.32 -18.25 2.86
C ARG A 130 -1.13 -16.96 2.95
N LEU A 131 -0.51 -15.82 2.72
CA LEU A 131 -1.21 -14.52 2.73
C LEU A 131 -2.32 -14.47 1.68
N GLY A 132 -2.05 -14.90 0.45
CA GLY A 132 -3.06 -14.96 -0.61
C GLY A 132 -4.27 -15.85 -0.25
N LYS A 133 -4.04 -17.00 0.43
CA LYS A 133 -5.12 -17.85 0.93
C LYS A 133 -5.97 -17.13 1.99
N LEU A 134 -5.35 -16.39 2.89
CA LEU A 134 -6.06 -15.64 3.92
C LEU A 134 -6.87 -14.47 3.31
N ILE A 135 -6.29 -13.75 2.34
CA ILE A 135 -6.99 -12.70 1.61
C ILE A 135 -8.20 -13.27 0.86
N GLY A 136 -8.05 -14.41 0.19
CA GLY A 136 -9.15 -15.09 -0.50
C GLY A 136 -10.33 -15.48 0.39
N ALA A 137 -10.15 -15.52 1.71
CA ALA A 137 -11.22 -15.74 2.67
C ALA A 137 -11.98 -14.46 3.09
N LEU A 138 -11.54 -13.28 2.62
CA LEU A 138 -12.18 -11.99 2.89
C LEU A 138 -13.25 -11.64 1.84
N THR A 139 -14.11 -12.57 1.52
CA THR A 139 -15.08 -12.49 0.41
C THR A 139 -16.12 -11.38 0.55
N ASP A 140 -16.28 -10.83 1.75
CA ASP A 140 -17.23 -9.76 2.04
C ASP A 140 -16.72 -8.37 1.69
N TYR A 141 -15.46 -8.23 1.24
CA TYR A 141 -14.82 -6.97 0.94
C TYR A 141 -14.58 -6.77 -0.55
N ASP A 142 -14.81 -5.54 -1.03
CA ASP A 142 -14.50 -5.14 -2.40
C ASP A 142 -13.02 -4.79 -2.55
N ARG A 143 -12.41 -4.26 -1.49
CA ARG A 143 -11.01 -3.80 -1.48
C ARG A 143 -10.28 -4.28 -0.23
N VAL A 144 -9.13 -4.88 -0.44
CA VAL A 144 -8.16 -5.23 0.61
C VAL A 144 -6.93 -4.36 0.44
N LEU A 145 -6.64 -3.50 1.40
CA LEU A 145 -5.40 -2.71 1.42
C LEU A 145 -4.42 -3.33 2.42
N LEU A 146 -3.15 -3.44 2.02
CA LEU A 146 -2.09 -3.98 2.84
C LEU A 146 -1.09 -2.87 3.17
N ASP A 147 -0.97 -2.50 4.46
CA ASP A 147 0.12 -1.64 4.94
C ASP A 147 1.32 -2.51 5.27
N CYS A 148 2.37 -2.42 4.46
CA CYS A 148 3.48 -3.36 4.48
C CYS A 148 4.66 -2.85 5.29
N PRO A 149 5.38 -3.73 6.00
CA PRO A 149 6.66 -3.39 6.62
C PRO A 149 7.70 -3.01 5.54
N PRO A 150 8.78 -2.30 5.90
CA PRO A 150 9.89 -2.04 4.98
C PRO A 150 10.75 -3.30 4.78
N GLY A 151 11.54 -3.33 3.70
CA GLY A 151 12.53 -4.36 3.43
C GLY A 151 12.08 -5.44 2.45
N LEU A 152 13.06 -6.15 1.86
CA LEU A 152 12.85 -7.35 1.04
C LEU A 152 12.87 -8.57 1.95
N THR A 153 11.70 -9.04 2.32
CA THR A 153 11.49 -10.11 3.29
C THR A 153 10.53 -11.16 2.74
N GLU A 154 10.43 -12.31 3.39
CA GLU A 154 9.43 -13.32 3.03
C GLU A 154 8.00 -12.75 3.10
N THR A 155 7.74 -11.84 4.04
CA THR A 155 6.47 -11.11 4.13
C THR A 155 6.22 -10.28 2.87
N ALA A 156 7.24 -9.55 2.39
CA ALA A 156 7.16 -8.78 1.15
C ALA A 156 6.87 -9.68 -0.06
N ASP A 157 7.51 -10.83 -0.16
CA ASP A 157 7.27 -11.81 -1.22
C ASP A 157 5.83 -12.35 -1.21
N GLN A 158 5.28 -12.62 -0.02
CA GLN A 158 3.88 -13.03 0.13
C GLN A 158 2.91 -11.92 -0.32
N VAL A 159 3.19 -10.67 0.07
CA VAL A 159 2.42 -9.49 -0.33
C VAL A 159 2.46 -9.32 -1.86
N MET A 160 3.64 -9.36 -2.46
CA MET A 160 3.84 -9.20 -3.91
C MET A 160 3.10 -10.27 -4.72
N ARG A 161 2.99 -11.49 -4.19
CA ARG A 161 2.25 -12.58 -4.85
C ARG A 161 0.72 -12.43 -4.70
N ALA A 162 0.26 -11.75 -3.65
CA ALA A 162 -1.16 -11.65 -3.32
C ALA A 162 -1.81 -10.35 -3.84
N ALA A 163 -1.01 -9.35 -4.22
CA ALA A 163 -1.51 -8.06 -4.66
C ALA A 163 -1.86 -8.04 -6.15
N ASP A 164 -2.97 -7.37 -6.49
CA ASP A 164 -3.36 -7.03 -7.86
C ASP A 164 -2.70 -5.72 -8.32
N LEU A 165 -2.33 -4.85 -7.35
CA LEU A 165 -1.61 -3.60 -7.60
C LEU A 165 -0.68 -3.28 -6.43
N ILE A 166 0.55 -2.87 -6.72
CA ILE A 166 1.49 -2.37 -5.72
C ILE A 166 1.67 -0.88 -5.88
N VAL A 167 1.33 -0.11 -4.84
CA VAL A 167 1.58 1.34 -4.76
C VAL A 167 2.90 1.57 -4.05
N VAL A 168 3.83 2.25 -4.71
CA VAL A 168 5.19 2.49 -4.18
C VAL A 168 5.41 3.97 -3.93
N PRO A 169 5.41 4.44 -2.67
CA PRO A 169 5.80 5.82 -2.36
C PRO A 169 7.31 6.03 -2.60
N VAL A 170 7.63 7.05 -3.39
CA VAL A 170 8.99 7.45 -3.74
C VAL A 170 9.19 8.93 -3.36
N ILE A 171 9.99 9.18 -2.33
CA ILE A 171 10.40 10.56 -2.02
C ILE A 171 11.34 11.02 -3.14
N PRO A 172 11.21 12.26 -3.67
CA PRO A 172 12.10 12.78 -4.69
C PRO A 172 13.55 12.91 -4.19
N SER A 173 14.28 11.80 -4.20
CA SER A 173 15.69 11.71 -3.80
C SER A 173 16.37 10.54 -4.51
N PRO A 174 17.70 10.62 -4.81
CA PRO A 174 18.43 9.54 -5.47
C PRO A 174 18.35 8.20 -4.76
N LEU A 175 18.40 8.21 -3.42
CA LEU A 175 18.31 6.98 -2.62
C LEU A 175 16.92 6.33 -2.68
N SER A 176 15.85 7.13 -2.77
CA SER A 176 14.50 6.58 -2.92
C SER A 176 14.24 6.07 -4.33
N GLN A 177 14.79 6.75 -5.33
CA GLN A 177 14.75 6.30 -6.72
C GLN A 177 15.44 4.93 -6.86
N ARG A 178 16.65 4.78 -6.29
CA ARG A 178 17.37 3.49 -6.29
C ARG A 178 16.57 2.39 -5.60
N ALA A 179 15.93 2.68 -4.46
CA ALA A 179 15.11 1.70 -3.75
C ALA A 179 13.88 1.30 -4.58
N TYR A 180 13.25 2.24 -5.31
CA TYR A 180 12.17 1.94 -6.25
C TYR A 180 12.63 1.03 -7.39
N GLU A 181 13.77 1.32 -8.02
CA GLU A 181 14.35 0.49 -9.07
C GLU A 181 14.65 -0.95 -8.60
N GLU A 182 15.05 -1.10 -7.35
CA GLU A 182 15.26 -2.40 -6.73
C GLU A 182 13.95 -3.17 -6.56
N VAL A 183 12.86 -2.50 -6.15
CA VAL A 183 11.51 -3.08 -6.10
C VAL A 183 11.09 -3.56 -7.50
N ILE A 184 11.25 -2.73 -8.54
CA ILE A 184 10.89 -3.10 -9.91
C ILE A 184 11.67 -4.32 -10.40
N ARG A 185 12.99 -4.37 -10.13
CA ARG A 185 13.82 -5.54 -10.48
C ARG A 185 13.37 -6.80 -9.77
N HIS A 186 13.04 -6.71 -8.49
CA HIS A 186 12.60 -7.85 -7.69
C HIS A 186 11.25 -8.40 -8.17
N LEU A 187 10.31 -7.52 -8.52
CA LEU A 187 8.99 -7.89 -9.03
C LEU A 187 9.05 -8.55 -10.41
N GLY A 188 10.02 -8.18 -11.25
CA GLY A 188 10.22 -8.78 -12.57
C GLY A 188 8.99 -8.68 -13.48
N GLY A 189 8.17 -7.63 -13.33
CA GLY A 189 6.96 -7.41 -14.13
C GLY A 189 5.76 -8.30 -13.78
N LYS A 190 5.80 -9.07 -12.71
CA LYS A 190 4.74 -10.04 -12.34
C LYS A 190 3.47 -9.38 -11.79
N VAL A 191 3.57 -8.18 -11.25
CA VAL A 191 2.46 -7.43 -10.66
C VAL A 191 2.54 -5.98 -11.14
N PRO A 192 1.41 -5.34 -11.49
CA PRO A 192 1.37 -3.92 -11.83
C PRO A 192 1.88 -3.05 -10.68
N VAL A 193 2.67 -2.02 -11.00
CA VAL A 193 3.21 -1.06 -10.03
C VAL A 193 2.73 0.35 -10.35
N LEU A 194 2.29 1.05 -9.33
CA LEU A 194 1.97 2.47 -9.36
C LEU A 194 2.96 3.23 -8.47
N PRO A 195 4.02 3.83 -9.03
CA PRO A 195 4.86 4.74 -8.27
C PRO A 195 4.13 6.04 -7.97
N VAL A 196 4.41 6.61 -6.80
CA VAL A 196 3.80 7.85 -6.30
C VAL A 196 4.90 8.75 -5.77
N HIS A 197 4.99 9.98 -6.27
CA HIS A 197 5.84 11.00 -5.65
C HIS A 197 5.29 11.35 -4.26
N ALA A 198 6.00 10.95 -3.22
CA ALA A 198 5.61 11.16 -1.83
C ALA A 198 6.39 12.32 -1.19
N MET A 199 5.76 13.02 -0.25
CA MET A 199 6.39 14.11 0.54
C MET A 199 7.01 15.20 -0.35
N VAL A 200 6.30 15.61 -1.39
CA VAL A 200 6.81 16.58 -2.36
C VAL A 200 6.78 18.01 -1.80
N ASP A 201 7.93 18.65 -1.77
CA ASP A 201 8.08 20.10 -1.57
C ASP A 201 8.54 20.75 -2.88
N ARG A 202 7.61 21.41 -3.59
CA ARG A 202 7.88 22.01 -4.92
C ARG A 202 8.90 23.16 -4.89
N ARG A 203 9.23 23.70 -3.72
CA ARG A 203 10.27 24.74 -3.56
C ARG A 203 11.68 24.15 -3.69
N ARG A 204 11.84 22.85 -3.52
CA ARG A 204 13.12 22.16 -3.61
C ARG A 204 13.39 21.75 -5.05
N ARG A 205 14.51 22.24 -5.61
CA ARG A 205 14.91 21.96 -7.00
C ARG A 205 14.94 20.45 -7.30
N LEU A 206 15.55 19.66 -6.42
CA LEU A 206 15.62 18.21 -6.57
C LEU A 206 14.23 17.55 -6.75
N HIS A 207 13.21 18.07 -6.02
CA HIS A 207 11.84 17.56 -6.15
C HIS A 207 11.23 18.00 -7.47
N ALA A 208 11.44 19.24 -7.91
CA ALA A 208 10.95 19.70 -9.21
C ALA A 208 11.57 18.90 -10.37
N ASP A 209 12.87 18.62 -10.32
CA ASP A 209 13.57 17.80 -11.32
C ASP A 209 13.02 16.36 -11.37
N ALA A 210 12.74 15.75 -10.21
CA ALA A 210 12.16 14.40 -10.15
C ALA A 210 10.72 14.35 -10.71
N LEU A 211 9.91 15.37 -10.45
CA LEU A 211 8.57 15.50 -11.02
C LEU A 211 8.62 15.67 -12.56
N ALA A 212 9.57 16.47 -13.04
CA ALA A 212 9.78 16.65 -14.47
C ALA A 212 10.24 15.37 -15.17
N ALA A 213 11.04 14.54 -14.49
CA ALA A 213 11.51 13.25 -15.00
C ALA A 213 10.40 12.19 -15.06
N ASN A 214 9.39 12.28 -14.18
CA ASN A 214 8.28 11.31 -14.10
C ASN A 214 6.93 12.06 -13.93
N PRO A 215 6.48 12.81 -14.95
CA PRO A 215 5.32 13.69 -14.83
C PRO A 215 4.00 12.95 -14.64
N ASP A 216 3.93 11.68 -15.04
CA ASP A 216 2.73 10.85 -14.95
C ASP A 216 2.53 10.20 -13.57
N TRP A 217 3.50 10.34 -12.66
CA TRP A 217 3.35 9.80 -11.32
C TRP A 217 2.46 10.70 -10.47
N PRO A 218 1.45 10.14 -9.77
CA PRO A 218 0.67 10.91 -8.80
C PRO A 218 1.55 11.56 -7.74
N VAL A 219 1.11 12.70 -7.22
CA VAL A 219 1.91 13.53 -6.30
C VAL A 219 1.18 13.68 -4.97
N ILE A 220 1.81 13.27 -3.89
CA ILE A 220 1.39 13.57 -2.51
C ILE A 220 2.34 14.64 -1.93
N PRO A 221 1.81 15.81 -1.55
CA PRO A 221 2.63 16.91 -1.05
C PRO A 221 3.17 16.62 0.36
N MET A 222 4.29 17.25 0.71
CA MET A 222 4.66 17.46 2.10
C MET A 222 3.70 18.49 2.69
N SER A 223 3.05 18.16 3.80
CA SER A 223 2.00 19.01 4.38
C SER A 223 1.83 18.77 5.88
N SER A 224 1.74 19.84 6.66
CA SER A 224 1.42 19.78 8.09
C SER A 224 0.04 19.15 8.38
N VAL A 225 -0.88 19.25 7.42
CA VAL A 225 -2.19 18.57 7.52
C VAL A 225 -1.98 17.04 7.50
N ILE A 226 -1.05 16.53 6.69
CA ILE A 226 -0.73 15.09 6.69
C ILE A 226 -0.06 14.70 8.01
N GLU A 227 0.84 15.50 8.55
CA GLU A 227 1.49 15.26 9.83
C GLU A 227 0.49 15.23 10.99
N ALA A 228 -0.56 16.06 10.92
CA ALA A 228 -1.62 16.10 11.91
C ALA A 228 -2.45 14.81 12.01
N MET A 229 -2.36 13.89 11.05
CA MET A 229 -3.03 12.58 11.11
C MET A 229 -2.72 11.81 12.40
N THR A 230 -1.51 11.91 12.90
CA THR A 230 -1.07 11.22 14.13
C THR A 230 -1.77 11.76 15.38
N VAL A 231 -2.05 13.05 15.42
CA VAL A 231 -2.77 13.74 16.50
C VAL A 231 -4.28 13.49 16.37
N GLN A 232 -4.80 13.63 15.15
CA GLN A 232 -6.24 13.44 14.85
C GLN A 232 -6.65 11.96 14.87
N ARG A 233 -5.70 11.05 14.74
CA ARG A 233 -5.93 9.61 14.57
C ARG A 233 -7.01 9.34 13.52
N ALA A 234 -6.86 9.97 12.36
CA ALA A 234 -7.82 9.91 11.26
C ALA A 234 -7.15 10.15 9.90
N ALA A 235 -7.80 9.72 8.83
CA ALA A 235 -7.42 10.07 7.48
C ALA A 235 -7.61 11.57 7.22
N VAL A 236 -6.78 12.17 6.37
CA VAL A 236 -6.83 13.60 6.05
C VAL A 236 -8.22 14.04 5.58
N GLY A 237 -8.86 13.23 4.74
CA GLY A 237 -10.20 13.53 4.22
C GLY A 237 -11.30 13.60 5.29
N ALA A 238 -11.08 12.99 6.46
CA ALA A 238 -12.05 13.00 7.55
C ALA A 238 -12.03 14.32 8.34
N PHE A 239 -10.86 14.93 8.56
CA PHE A 239 -10.76 16.15 9.37
C PHE A 239 -10.39 17.41 8.56
N ALA A 240 -9.81 17.27 7.39
CA ALA A 240 -9.45 18.38 6.52
C ALA A 240 -9.87 18.16 5.05
N PRO A 241 -11.18 17.94 4.76
CA PRO A 241 -11.67 17.49 3.46
C PRO A 241 -11.45 18.49 2.33
N ARG A 242 -11.24 19.79 2.65
CA ARG A 242 -11.00 20.86 1.66
C ARG A 242 -9.51 21.14 1.43
N SER A 243 -8.60 20.40 2.07
CA SER A 243 -7.17 20.59 1.91
C SER A 243 -6.66 20.07 0.57
N THR A 244 -5.56 20.64 0.08
CA THR A 244 -4.84 20.14 -1.11
C THR A 244 -4.33 18.71 -0.90
N ALA A 245 -4.01 18.34 0.34
CA ALA A 245 -3.62 16.98 0.69
C ALA A 245 -4.78 15.99 0.52
N ALA A 246 -6.00 16.32 0.97
CA ALA A 246 -7.18 15.49 0.75
C ALA A 246 -7.47 15.31 -0.75
N ALA A 247 -7.41 16.39 -1.53
CA ALA A 247 -7.58 16.32 -2.98
C ALA A 247 -6.52 15.44 -3.67
N ALA A 248 -5.27 15.45 -3.19
CA ALA A 248 -4.21 14.60 -3.71
C ALA A 248 -4.48 13.10 -3.45
N PHE A 249 -4.96 12.73 -2.26
CA PHE A 249 -5.36 11.35 -1.98
C PHE A 249 -6.59 10.92 -2.78
N ASP A 250 -7.58 11.78 -2.95
CA ASP A 250 -8.75 11.52 -3.78
C ASP A 250 -8.34 11.28 -5.25
N GLN A 251 -7.39 12.06 -5.77
CA GLN A 251 -6.87 11.88 -7.14
C GLN A 251 -6.08 10.58 -7.28
N LEU A 252 -5.22 10.26 -6.32
CA LEU A 252 -4.47 9.00 -6.31
C LEU A 252 -5.43 7.79 -6.26
N TRP A 253 -6.47 7.87 -5.43
CA TRP A 253 -7.48 6.81 -5.37
C TRP A 253 -8.20 6.60 -6.71
N ARG A 254 -8.60 7.66 -7.40
CA ARG A 254 -9.19 7.56 -8.74
C ARG A 254 -8.25 6.89 -9.75
N THR A 255 -6.96 7.22 -9.69
CA THR A 255 -5.93 6.58 -10.52
C THR A 255 -5.82 5.07 -10.24
N ILE A 256 -5.90 4.67 -8.97
CA ILE A 256 -5.89 3.26 -8.56
C ILE A 256 -7.12 2.53 -9.11
N GLU A 257 -8.34 3.04 -8.89
CA GLU A 257 -9.58 2.41 -9.38
C GLU A 257 -9.58 2.28 -10.91
N HIS A 258 -9.11 3.31 -11.62
CA HIS A 258 -8.98 3.25 -13.08
C HIS A 258 -8.00 2.15 -13.53
N ARG A 259 -6.87 1.99 -12.87
CA ARG A 259 -5.90 0.93 -13.21
C ARG A 259 -6.43 -0.47 -12.91
N LEU A 260 -7.13 -0.65 -11.80
CA LEU A 260 -7.75 -1.93 -11.46
C LEU A 260 -8.84 -2.30 -12.47
N ALA A 261 -9.67 -1.35 -12.90
CA ALA A 261 -10.69 -1.58 -13.91
C ALA A 261 -10.09 -1.92 -15.29
N ALA A 262 -8.99 -1.28 -15.67
CA ALA A 262 -8.31 -1.56 -16.94
C ALA A 262 -7.63 -2.95 -16.95
N GLY A 263 -7.07 -3.40 -15.81
CA GLY A 263 -6.51 -4.75 -15.65
C GLY A 263 -7.58 -5.84 -15.74
N SER A 264 -8.75 -5.61 -15.15
CA SER A 264 -9.88 -6.56 -15.19
C SER A 264 -10.55 -6.70 -16.57
N ALA A 265 -10.36 -5.73 -17.47
CA ALA A 265 -10.93 -5.76 -18.82
C ALA A 265 -9.99 -6.45 -19.84
N ALA A 266 -8.74 -6.74 -19.44
CA ALA A 266 -7.73 -7.38 -20.31
C ALA A 266 -7.63 -8.90 -20.10
N ASP A 267 -8.32 -9.46 -19.09
CA ASP A 267 -8.51 -10.89 -18.82
C ASP A 267 -9.86 -11.40 -19.38
#